data_7d38558e641e5f586ba4f8ea0f765aaf
#
_entry.id   7d38558e641e5f586ba4f8ea0f765aaf
#
_cell.length_a   1.000
_cell.length_b   1.000
_cell.length_c   1.000
_cell.angle_alpha   90.00
_cell.angle_beta   90.00
_cell.angle_gamma   90.00
#
_symmetry.space_group_name_H-M   'P 1'
#
loop_
_entity.id
_entity.type
_entity.pdbx_description
1 polymer ?
#
loop_
_entity_poly.entity_id
_entity_poly.type
_entity_poly.pdbx_seq_one_letter_code
_entity_poly.pdbx_strand_id
1 'polypeptide(L)'
;AEMALRCGADLVLELPVSVSTASAEAFAMGAVSMLDGLHVIDHLCFGSEYGEVSALQELAAVLVSEPEEYRLFLKNFLSAGCSFPSARSQALVEYFKNPHNFTGDTFDGILTPLLNQITQILNSPNNILGIEYCKALNRLKSNIKPVTLKRQGMGYHDTLTAVSSAHTVSADISGKNVPFASASAIRDLLDSDLTQETIAQISAQVPDEVSSFFVSSLQNNGYLNEEVLDDLLIYRIMYADAESLSQYLDVSGDLAERIINCRNEISGFTQAASLLKTKELTQTRIQRALLHAILQIRKAPLTVPYARVLGFRKESSPLLKEIKKNSALPMLTKLADADALLDESGKRLLSE
;
A
#
# COMPACT_ATOMS: atom_id res chain seq x y z
N ALA A 1 -12.28 -0.29 10.79
CA ALA A 1 -13.15 0.91 10.68
C ALA A 1 -13.33 1.56 12.06
N GLU A 2 -13.80 0.82 13.07
CA GLU A 2 -14.12 1.34 14.42
C GLU A 2 -12.95 2.14 15.04
N MET A 3 -11.74 1.60 15.05
CA MET A 3 -10.56 2.31 15.60
C MET A 3 -10.29 3.63 14.89
N ALA A 4 -10.38 3.66 13.56
CA ALA A 4 -10.18 4.89 12.79
C ALA A 4 -11.22 5.97 13.16
N LEU A 5 -12.49 5.57 13.32
CA LEU A 5 -13.56 6.49 13.72
C LEU A 5 -13.35 7.03 15.13
N ARG A 6 -12.89 6.20 16.08
CA ARG A 6 -12.56 6.62 17.44
C ARG A 6 -11.35 7.57 17.49
N CYS A 7 -10.40 7.39 16.57
CA CYS A 7 -9.24 8.30 16.40
C CYS A 7 -9.56 9.54 15.56
N GLY A 8 -10.83 9.84 15.28
CA GLY A 8 -11.23 11.12 14.68
C GLY A 8 -11.54 11.07 13.18
N ALA A 9 -11.47 9.91 12.51
CA ALA A 9 -11.93 9.82 11.14
C ALA A 9 -13.44 10.06 11.05
N ASP A 10 -13.88 10.86 10.08
CA ASP A 10 -15.29 11.18 9.86
C ASP A 10 -16.02 10.07 9.10
N LEU A 11 -15.32 9.45 8.16
CA LEU A 11 -15.82 8.42 7.26
C LEU A 11 -14.72 7.41 6.96
N VAL A 12 -15.05 6.14 6.95
CA VAL A 12 -14.16 5.05 6.52
C VAL A 12 -14.79 4.35 5.33
N LEU A 13 -14.03 4.31 4.23
CA LEU A 13 -14.40 3.65 2.99
C LEU A 13 -13.60 2.36 2.82
N GLU A 14 -14.19 1.38 2.17
CA GLU A 14 -13.52 0.14 1.79
C GLU A 14 -12.78 0.32 0.46
N LEU A 15 -11.54 -0.13 0.43
CA LEU A 15 -10.86 -0.35 -0.82
C LEU A 15 -11.03 -1.83 -1.21
N PRO A 16 -11.59 -2.15 -2.40
CA PRO A 16 -11.82 -3.53 -2.83
C PRO A 16 -10.56 -4.40 -2.70
N VAL A 17 -10.75 -5.67 -2.33
CA VAL A 17 -9.63 -6.57 -2.04
C VAL A 17 -8.69 -6.74 -3.23
N SER A 18 -9.20 -6.81 -4.45
CA SER A 18 -8.40 -6.90 -5.67
C SER A 18 -7.53 -5.66 -5.93
N VAL A 19 -7.88 -4.51 -5.32
CA VAL A 19 -7.09 -3.27 -5.36
C VAL A 19 -6.14 -3.21 -4.15
N SER A 20 -6.64 -3.49 -2.95
CA SER A 20 -5.86 -3.37 -1.70
C SER A 20 -4.71 -4.37 -1.61
N THR A 21 -4.82 -5.51 -2.29
CA THR A 21 -3.77 -6.54 -2.37
C THR A 21 -2.89 -6.44 -3.61
N ALA A 22 -3.14 -5.48 -4.51
CA ALA A 22 -2.40 -5.33 -5.76
C ALA A 22 -1.02 -4.67 -5.58
N SER A 23 -0.33 -4.42 -6.71
CA SER A 23 0.91 -3.66 -6.71
C SER A 23 0.69 -2.22 -6.22
N ALA A 24 1.75 -1.53 -5.76
CA ALA A 24 1.65 -0.14 -5.32
C ALA A 24 1.01 0.78 -6.36
N GLU A 25 1.28 0.55 -7.66
CA GLU A 25 0.68 1.31 -8.76
C GLU A 25 -0.84 1.08 -8.87
N ALA A 26 -1.28 -0.19 -8.86
CA ALA A 26 -2.70 -0.50 -8.96
C ALA A 26 -3.46 -0.09 -7.69
N PHE A 27 -2.85 -0.29 -6.51
CA PHE A 27 -3.37 0.19 -5.24
C PHE A 27 -3.59 1.71 -5.26
N ALA A 28 -2.57 2.48 -5.65
CA ALA A 28 -2.65 3.94 -5.70
C ALA A 28 -3.68 4.41 -6.73
N MET A 29 -3.69 3.80 -7.92
CA MET A 29 -4.66 4.15 -8.96
C MET A 29 -6.09 3.89 -8.52
N GLY A 30 -6.39 2.73 -7.94
CA GLY A 30 -7.72 2.40 -7.45
C GLY A 30 -8.15 3.32 -6.29
N ALA A 31 -7.28 3.55 -5.31
CA ALA A 31 -7.57 4.43 -4.18
C ALA A 31 -7.84 5.88 -4.64
N VAL A 32 -6.95 6.44 -5.48
CA VAL A 32 -7.10 7.81 -5.99
C VAL A 32 -8.33 7.94 -6.88
N SER A 33 -8.62 6.95 -7.75
CA SER A 33 -9.81 6.98 -8.60
C SER A 33 -11.10 7.01 -7.79
N MET A 34 -11.16 6.28 -6.68
CA MET A 34 -12.31 6.31 -5.78
C MET A 34 -12.44 7.69 -5.11
N LEU A 35 -11.36 8.23 -4.56
CA LEU A 35 -11.37 9.54 -3.89
C LEU A 35 -11.71 10.68 -4.87
N ASP A 36 -11.14 10.66 -6.06
CA ASP A 36 -11.42 11.64 -7.12
C ASP A 36 -12.88 11.59 -7.54
N GLY A 37 -13.45 10.38 -7.70
CA GLY A 37 -14.85 10.19 -8.05
C GLY A 37 -15.86 10.67 -7.00
N LEU A 38 -15.45 10.94 -5.75
CA LEU A 38 -16.32 11.54 -4.74
C LEU A 38 -16.54 13.04 -4.96
N HIS A 39 -15.66 13.73 -5.67
CA HIS A 39 -15.72 15.17 -6.00
C HIS A 39 -15.83 16.13 -4.80
N VAL A 40 -15.41 15.69 -3.61
CA VAL A 40 -15.43 16.49 -2.37
C VAL A 40 -14.09 16.43 -1.63
N ILE A 41 -13.08 15.82 -2.21
CA ILE A 41 -11.77 15.64 -1.60
C ILE A 41 -10.82 16.72 -2.13
N ASP A 42 -10.26 17.52 -1.22
CA ASP A 42 -9.29 18.58 -1.57
C ASP A 42 -7.84 18.08 -1.47
N HIS A 43 -7.56 17.20 -0.50
CA HIS A 43 -6.20 16.77 -0.21
C HIS A 43 -6.11 15.25 -0.02
N LEU A 44 -5.04 14.66 -0.54
CA LEU A 44 -4.62 13.29 -0.25
C LEU A 44 -3.37 13.32 0.63
N CYS A 45 -3.55 12.95 1.91
CA CYS A 45 -2.45 12.90 2.89
C CYS A 45 -1.90 11.48 3.01
N PHE A 46 -0.58 11.35 2.98
CA PHE A 46 0.11 10.06 3.19
C PHE A 46 1.46 10.26 3.91
N GLY A 47 1.96 9.20 4.53
CA GLY A 47 3.29 9.22 5.16
C GLY A 47 4.39 8.87 4.17
N SER A 48 5.55 9.54 4.24
CA SER A 48 6.74 9.19 3.47
C SER A 48 8.01 9.29 4.32
N GLU A 49 9.04 8.54 3.98
CA GLU A 49 10.33 8.62 4.67
C GLU A 49 11.05 9.92 4.33
N TYR A 50 10.90 10.40 3.11
CA TYR A 50 11.54 11.63 2.64
C TYR A 50 10.90 12.89 3.23
N GLY A 51 9.57 12.97 3.23
CA GLY A 51 8.82 14.07 3.84
C GLY A 51 8.63 15.32 2.98
N GLU A 52 9.10 15.32 1.72
CA GLU A 52 8.96 16.43 0.79
C GLU A 52 8.09 16.03 -0.40
N VAL A 53 6.87 16.56 -0.47
CA VAL A 53 5.90 16.16 -1.50
C VAL A 53 6.32 16.64 -2.90
N SER A 54 6.96 17.80 -3.02
CA SER A 54 7.43 18.35 -4.29
C SER A 54 8.40 17.41 -5.01
N ALA A 55 9.34 16.82 -4.27
CA ALA A 55 10.28 15.84 -4.83
C ALA A 55 9.56 14.58 -5.35
N LEU A 56 8.55 14.08 -4.62
CA LEU A 56 7.77 12.93 -5.05
C LEU A 56 6.93 13.24 -6.30
N GLN A 57 6.40 14.48 -6.39
CA GLN A 57 5.64 14.95 -7.57
C GLN A 57 6.55 15.08 -8.81
N GLU A 58 7.76 15.62 -8.68
CA GLU A 58 8.72 15.72 -9.78
C GLU A 58 9.11 14.32 -10.32
N LEU A 59 9.44 13.39 -9.42
CA LEU A 59 9.71 12.01 -9.82
C LEU A 59 8.49 11.36 -10.50
N ALA A 60 7.29 11.59 -9.98
CA ALA A 60 6.05 11.09 -10.56
C ALA A 60 5.77 11.67 -11.95
N ALA A 61 6.03 12.96 -12.16
CA ALA A 61 5.82 13.63 -13.44
C ALA A 61 6.70 13.02 -14.55
N VAL A 62 7.99 12.78 -14.25
CA VAL A 62 8.90 12.12 -15.21
C VAL A 62 8.45 10.68 -15.49
N LEU A 63 8.04 9.94 -14.45
CA LEU A 63 7.59 8.55 -14.59
C LEU A 63 6.23 8.39 -15.30
N VAL A 64 5.42 9.45 -15.36
CA VAL A 64 4.15 9.48 -16.13
C VAL A 64 4.39 9.88 -17.57
N SER A 65 5.17 10.94 -17.78
CA SER A 65 5.42 11.49 -19.12
C SER A 65 6.45 10.69 -19.92
N GLU A 66 7.35 9.99 -19.23
CA GLU A 66 8.46 9.21 -19.81
C GLU A 66 9.16 9.98 -20.95
N PRO A 67 9.78 11.15 -20.67
CA PRO A 67 10.46 11.94 -21.69
C PRO A 67 11.45 11.09 -22.49
N GLU A 68 11.69 11.44 -23.75
CA GLU A 68 12.57 10.67 -24.64
C GLU A 68 13.97 10.48 -24.06
N GLU A 69 14.54 11.53 -23.45
CA GLU A 69 15.85 11.49 -22.81
C GLU A 69 15.86 10.48 -21.63
N TYR A 70 14.83 10.49 -20.78
CA TYR A 70 14.70 9.52 -19.70
C TYR A 70 14.58 8.08 -20.24
N ARG A 71 13.76 7.84 -21.28
CA ARG A 71 13.62 6.53 -21.92
C ARG A 71 14.93 6.02 -22.50
N LEU A 72 15.72 6.91 -23.08
CA LEU A 72 17.04 6.57 -23.61
C LEU A 72 18.00 6.13 -22.49
N PHE A 73 18.08 6.85 -21.38
CA PHE A 73 18.87 6.47 -20.23
C PHE A 73 18.42 5.11 -19.65
N LEU A 74 17.11 4.94 -19.46
CA LEU A 74 16.55 3.69 -18.95
C LEU A 74 16.92 2.48 -19.83
N LYS A 75 16.77 2.64 -21.15
CA LYS A 75 17.16 1.60 -22.13
C LYS A 75 18.65 1.27 -22.05
N ASN A 76 19.51 2.28 -21.94
CA ASN A 76 20.96 2.08 -21.86
C ASN A 76 21.34 1.29 -20.59
N PHE A 77 20.79 1.63 -19.42
CA PHE A 77 21.06 0.90 -18.18
C PHE A 77 20.51 -0.53 -18.20
N LEU A 78 19.33 -0.76 -18.78
CA LEU A 78 18.78 -2.09 -18.95
C LEU A 78 19.66 -2.94 -19.89
N SER A 79 20.13 -2.36 -20.99
CA SER A 79 21.03 -3.05 -21.94
C SER A 79 22.40 -3.35 -21.32
N ALA A 80 22.83 -2.58 -20.33
CA ALA A 80 24.03 -2.84 -19.54
C ALA A 80 23.85 -3.94 -18.46
N GLY A 81 22.66 -4.57 -18.38
CA GLY A 81 22.38 -5.65 -17.45
C GLY A 81 21.92 -5.21 -16.04
N CYS A 82 21.57 -3.93 -15.85
CA CYS A 82 20.99 -3.47 -14.60
C CYS A 82 19.59 -4.06 -14.40
N SER A 83 19.24 -4.38 -13.16
CA SER A 83 17.84 -4.70 -12.82
C SER A 83 16.94 -3.48 -13.06
N PHE A 84 15.66 -3.70 -13.36
CA PHE A 84 14.72 -2.60 -13.65
C PHE A 84 14.68 -1.53 -12.54
N PRO A 85 14.63 -1.85 -11.23
CA PRO A 85 14.67 -0.82 -10.18
C PRO A 85 15.95 0.00 -10.21
N SER A 86 17.10 -0.63 -10.41
CA SER A 86 18.40 0.04 -10.49
C SER A 86 18.50 0.91 -11.74
N ALA A 87 18.10 0.38 -12.91
CA ALA A 87 18.10 1.13 -14.17
C ALA A 87 17.18 2.36 -14.09
N ARG A 88 15.98 2.22 -13.49
CA ARG A 88 15.05 3.33 -13.26
C ARG A 88 15.64 4.42 -12.38
N SER A 89 16.27 4.04 -11.26
CA SER A 89 16.93 5.00 -10.37
C SER A 89 18.05 5.75 -11.08
N GLN A 90 18.93 5.04 -11.79
CA GLN A 90 20.05 5.64 -12.49
C GLN A 90 19.58 6.54 -13.65
N ALA A 91 18.55 6.12 -14.38
CA ALA A 91 17.97 6.92 -15.45
C ALA A 91 17.36 8.23 -14.94
N LEU A 92 16.69 8.23 -13.78
CA LEU A 92 16.18 9.44 -13.15
C LEU A 92 17.31 10.34 -12.69
N VAL A 93 18.38 9.81 -12.09
CA VAL A 93 19.55 10.59 -11.70
C VAL A 93 20.17 11.26 -12.92
N GLU A 94 20.40 10.52 -14.02
CA GLU A 94 20.96 11.10 -15.25
C GLU A 94 20.04 12.16 -15.86
N TYR A 95 18.75 11.90 -15.89
CA TYR A 95 17.75 12.84 -16.42
C TYR A 95 17.75 14.17 -15.64
N PHE A 96 17.77 14.13 -14.31
CA PHE A 96 17.76 15.32 -13.48
C PHE A 96 19.13 16.01 -13.33
N LYS A 97 20.23 15.43 -13.83
CA LYS A 97 21.51 16.16 -13.96
C LYS A 97 21.43 17.32 -14.92
N ASN A 98 20.51 17.26 -15.90
CA ASN A 98 20.22 18.37 -16.79
C ASN A 98 19.25 19.33 -16.10
N PRO A 99 19.69 20.56 -15.73
CA PRO A 99 18.84 21.52 -15.02
C PRO A 99 17.56 21.89 -15.75
N HIS A 100 17.56 21.85 -17.08
CA HIS A 100 16.39 22.18 -17.90
C HIS A 100 15.26 21.15 -17.81
N ASN A 101 15.53 19.97 -17.25
CA ASN A 101 14.55 18.90 -17.09
C ASN A 101 13.75 19.01 -15.78
N PHE A 102 14.06 20.01 -14.95
CA PHE A 102 13.37 20.26 -13.70
C PHE A 102 12.27 21.30 -13.87
N THR A 103 11.05 21.01 -13.41
CA THR A 103 9.88 21.89 -13.61
C THR A 103 9.53 22.76 -12.41
N GLY A 104 10.20 22.55 -11.26
CA GLY A 104 9.95 23.29 -10.02
C GLY A 104 10.53 24.71 -10.02
N ASP A 105 9.78 25.66 -9.48
CA ASP A 105 10.19 27.09 -9.35
C ASP A 105 11.39 27.32 -8.41
N THR A 106 11.82 26.29 -7.66
CA THR A 106 12.88 26.37 -6.65
C THR A 106 14.10 25.50 -7.03
N PHE A 107 14.66 25.83 -8.18
CA PHE A 107 15.72 25.06 -8.84
C PHE A 107 16.94 24.75 -7.94
N ASP A 108 17.51 25.75 -7.27
CA ASP A 108 18.78 25.58 -6.54
C ASP A 108 18.66 24.91 -5.17
N GLY A 109 17.48 24.95 -4.54
CA GLY A 109 17.29 24.42 -3.18
C GLY A 109 16.90 22.93 -3.12
N ILE A 110 16.23 22.40 -4.15
CA ILE A 110 15.67 21.04 -4.16
C ILE A 110 16.49 20.09 -5.02
N LEU A 111 17.10 20.56 -6.11
CA LEU A 111 17.74 19.69 -7.10
C LEU A 111 18.95 18.92 -6.54
N THR A 112 19.89 19.60 -5.88
CA THR A 112 21.10 18.94 -5.34
C THR A 112 20.77 17.90 -4.25
N PRO A 113 19.91 18.21 -3.26
CA PRO A 113 19.44 17.21 -2.31
C PRO A 113 18.68 16.05 -2.99
N LEU A 114 17.84 16.33 -3.98
CA LEU A 114 17.08 15.31 -4.71
C LEU A 114 18.02 14.35 -5.45
N LEU A 115 18.96 14.85 -6.24
CA LEU A 115 19.92 14.03 -6.99
C LEU A 115 20.69 13.05 -6.08
N ASN A 116 21.12 13.52 -4.92
CA ASN A 116 21.88 12.71 -3.97
C ASN A 116 21.00 11.64 -3.29
N GLN A 117 19.68 11.79 -3.30
CA GLN A 117 18.75 10.96 -2.55
C GLN A 117 17.79 10.16 -3.42
N ILE A 118 17.76 10.36 -4.75
CA ILE A 118 16.83 9.65 -5.66
C ILE A 118 16.85 8.13 -5.40
N THR A 119 18.03 7.54 -5.31
CA THR A 119 18.15 6.09 -5.06
C THR A 119 17.56 5.70 -3.72
N GLN A 120 17.79 6.49 -2.67
CA GLN A 120 17.21 6.24 -1.35
C GLN A 120 15.69 6.43 -1.36
N ILE A 121 15.21 7.48 -2.03
CA ILE A 121 13.76 7.74 -2.17
C ILE A 121 13.08 6.53 -2.84
N LEU A 122 13.64 6.04 -3.94
CA LEU A 122 13.09 4.93 -4.73
C LEU A 122 13.26 3.54 -4.09
N ASN A 123 14.07 3.41 -3.05
CA ASN A 123 14.21 2.18 -2.27
C ASN A 123 13.36 2.16 -1.00
N SER A 124 12.71 3.27 -0.65
CA SER A 124 11.90 3.40 0.56
C SER A 124 10.41 3.12 0.25
N PRO A 125 9.78 2.14 0.93
CA PRO A 125 8.45 1.65 0.55
C PRO A 125 7.35 2.71 0.53
N ASN A 126 7.32 3.61 1.54
CA ASN A 126 6.28 4.64 1.59
C ASN A 126 6.55 5.78 0.61
N ASN A 127 7.81 6.08 0.29
CA ASN A 127 8.13 7.00 -0.80
C ASN A 127 7.67 6.45 -2.15
N ILE A 128 7.90 5.15 -2.42
CA ILE A 128 7.42 4.49 -3.64
C ILE A 128 5.90 4.63 -3.73
N LEU A 129 5.16 4.33 -2.66
CA LEU A 129 3.72 4.47 -2.64
C LEU A 129 3.28 5.93 -2.82
N GLY A 130 3.98 6.89 -2.20
CA GLY A 130 3.76 8.33 -2.39
C GLY A 130 3.93 8.77 -3.84
N ILE A 131 4.96 8.27 -4.52
CA ILE A 131 5.18 8.52 -5.96
C ILE A 131 4.02 7.93 -6.77
N GLU A 132 3.57 6.71 -6.46
CA GLU A 132 2.44 6.09 -7.17
C GLU A 132 1.12 6.87 -6.96
N TYR A 133 0.88 7.44 -5.77
CA TYR A 133 -0.25 8.36 -5.56
C TYR A 133 -0.14 9.61 -6.44
N CYS A 134 1.04 10.24 -6.49
CA CYS A 134 1.26 11.40 -7.36
C CYS A 134 1.09 11.03 -8.85
N LYS A 135 1.56 9.86 -9.29
CA LYS A 135 1.34 9.35 -10.65
C LYS A 135 -0.15 9.16 -10.94
N ALA A 136 -0.91 8.58 -10.01
CA ALA A 136 -2.34 8.38 -10.16
C ALA A 136 -3.09 9.72 -10.28
N LEU A 137 -2.77 10.71 -9.44
CA LEU A 137 -3.33 12.05 -9.52
C LEU A 137 -3.04 12.71 -10.88
N ASN A 138 -1.81 12.59 -11.39
CA ASN A 138 -1.43 13.13 -12.70
C ASN A 138 -2.17 12.45 -13.86
N ARG A 139 -2.26 11.12 -13.85
CA ARG A 139 -2.96 10.33 -14.89
C ARG A 139 -4.45 10.64 -14.95
N LEU A 140 -5.08 10.81 -13.79
CA LEU A 140 -6.51 11.14 -13.67
C LEU A 140 -6.77 12.64 -13.89
N LYS A 141 -5.72 13.46 -13.97
CA LYS A 141 -5.84 14.94 -13.99
C LYS A 141 -6.68 15.46 -12.81
N SER A 142 -6.50 14.83 -11.65
CA SER A 142 -7.25 15.13 -10.45
C SER A 142 -6.90 16.50 -9.87
N ASN A 143 -7.89 17.17 -9.30
CA ASN A 143 -7.70 18.43 -8.57
C ASN A 143 -7.24 18.21 -7.12
N ILE A 144 -7.21 16.96 -6.64
CA ILE A 144 -6.77 16.62 -5.29
C ILE A 144 -5.28 16.93 -5.14
N LYS A 145 -4.93 17.67 -4.10
CA LYS A 145 -3.54 18.05 -3.81
C LYS A 145 -2.88 17.00 -2.92
N PRO A 146 -1.73 16.42 -3.31
CA PRO A 146 -1.00 15.52 -2.43
C PRO A 146 -0.32 16.30 -1.31
N VAL A 147 -0.35 15.75 -0.11
CA VAL A 147 0.34 16.24 1.09
C VAL A 147 1.04 15.06 1.75
N THR A 148 2.27 15.24 2.18
CA THR A 148 2.98 14.17 2.88
C THR A 148 3.39 14.57 4.28
N LEU A 149 3.33 13.61 5.20
CA LEU A 149 3.88 13.72 6.54
C LEU A 149 5.17 12.90 6.61
N LYS A 150 6.25 13.51 7.09
CA LYS A 150 7.50 12.80 7.32
C LYS A 150 7.30 11.76 8.41
N ARG A 151 7.55 10.49 8.09
CA ARG A 151 7.48 9.41 9.07
C ARG A 151 8.52 9.63 10.16
N GLN A 152 8.09 9.41 11.40
CA GLN A 152 8.95 9.44 12.59
C GLN A 152 8.99 8.05 13.21
N GLY A 153 10.06 7.73 13.92
CA GLY A 153 10.22 6.45 14.62
C GLY A 153 11.05 5.44 13.83
N MET A 154 10.78 4.15 14.10
CA MET A 154 11.55 3.04 13.56
C MET A 154 11.41 2.90 12.05
N GLY A 155 12.52 2.55 11.37
CA GLY A 155 12.52 2.14 9.98
C GLY A 155 11.68 0.88 9.73
N TYR A 156 11.38 0.62 8.47
CA TYR A 156 10.51 -0.51 8.09
C TYR A 156 11.04 -1.88 8.53
N HIS A 157 12.35 -2.03 8.71
CA HIS A 157 13.02 -3.28 9.09
C HIS A 157 13.54 -3.30 10.53
N ASP A 158 13.26 -2.27 11.34
CA ASP A 158 13.75 -2.20 12.70
C ASP A 158 12.85 -3.02 13.64
N THR A 159 13.47 -3.78 14.55
CA THR A 159 12.78 -4.57 15.58
C THR A 159 12.71 -3.79 16.90
N LEU A 160 11.69 -4.05 17.72
CA LEU A 160 11.53 -3.39 19.03
C LEU A 160 12.70 -3.63 19.99
N THR A 161 13.41 -4.75 19.84
CA THR A 161 14.61 -5.09 20.63
C THR A 161 15.79 -4.15 20.38
N ALA A 162 15.83 -3.48 19.19
CA ALA A 162 16.89 -2.52 18.85
C ALA A 162 16.67 -1.12 19.47
N VAL A 163 15.52 -0.86 20.07
CA VAL A 163 15.09 0.47 20.53
C VAL A 163 15.68 0.86 21.89
N SER A 164 16.20 -0.10 22.66
CA SER A 164 16.75 0.21 24.00
C SER A 164 18.02 1.07 24.00
N SER A 165 18.58 1.44 22.86
CA SER A 165 19.89 2.11 22.82
C SER A 165 20.07 3.31 21.89
N ALA A 166 19.14 3.72 21.02
CA ALA A 166 19.56 4.64 19.97
C ALA A 166 18.63 5.72 19.40
N HIS A 167 17.35 5.82 19.69
CA HIS A 167 16.55 6.87 19.01
C HIS A 167 15.64 7.68 19.92
N THR A 168 15.91 8.97 19.89
CA THR A 168 15.19 10.07 20.54
C THR A 168 13.81 10.25 19.86
N VAL A 169 12.87 10.16 20.56
CA VAL A 169 11.48 10.40 20.67
C VAL A 169 11.04 11.79 20.25
N SER A 170 9.97 11.90 19.50
CA SER A 170 9.10 13.06 19.55
C SER A 170 8.16 12.91 20.76
N ALA A 171 8.13 13.92 21.62
CA ALA A 171 7.13 13.98 22.68
C ALA A 171 5.75 14.00 22.05
N ASP A 172 4.86 13.09 22.47
CA ASP A 172 3.45 13.22 22.21
C ASP A 172 2.90 14.45 22.97
N ILE A 173 1.63 14.78 22.75
CA ILE A 173 0.93 15.88 23.43
C ILE A 173 0.95 15.70 24.97
N SER A 174 1.27 14.50 25.47
CA SER A 174 1.36 14.14 26.89
C SER A 174 2.79 14.16 27.46
N GLY A 175 3.81 14.42 26.64
CA GLY A 175 5.22 14.54 27.08
C GLY A 175 5.90 13.20 27.39
N LYS A 176 5.33 12.07 27.00
CA LYS A 176 5.93 10.74 27.13
C LYS A 176 6.77 10.40 25.92
N ASN A 177 8.00 10.07 26.19
CA ASN A 177 8.98 9.64 25.19
C ASN A 177 8.78 8.14 24.86
N VAL A 178 7.86 7.78 23.97
CA VAL A 178 7.68 6.41 23.48
C VAL A 178 8.12 6.31 22.02
N PRO A 179 9.07 5.42 21.67
CA PRO A 179 9.41 5.21 20.28
C PRO A 179 8.24 4.57 19.54
N PHE A 180 7.85 5.12 18.39
CA PHE A 180 6.82 4.52 17.55
C PHE A 180 7.32 3.24 16.90
N ALA A 181 6.65 2.13 17.20
CA ALA A 181 6.94 0.85 16.55
C ALA A 181 6.48 0.83 15.10
N SER A 182 7.19 0.09 14.25
CA SER A 182 6.69 -0.23 12.91
C SER A 182 5.51 -1.20 12.99
N ALA A 183 4.65 -1.22 11.97
CA ALA A 183 3.57 -2.21 11.90
C ALA A 183 4.09 -3.66 11.88
N SER A 184 5.29 -3.90 11.34
CA SER A 184 5.96 -5.21 11.39
C SER A 184 6.31 -5.58 12.82
N ALA A 185 6.92 -4.67 13.59
CA ALA A 185 7.26 -4.91 14.98
C ALA A 185 6.04 -5.20 15.86
N ILE A 186 4.89 -4.57 15.58
CA ILE A 186 3.63 -4.87 16.28
C ILE A 186 3.13 -6.27 15.90
N ARG A 187 3.22 -6.68 14.61
CA ARG A 187 2.86 -8.04 14.18
C ARG A 187 3.74 -9.09 14.81
N ASP A 188 5.06 -8.87 14.89
CA ASP A 188 5.99 -9.78 15.53
C ASP A 188 5.62 -10.01 17.02
N LEU A 189 5.14 -8.96 17.70
CA LEU A 189 4.62 -9.10 19.07
C LEU A 189 3.29 -9.86 19.12
N LEU A 190 2.40 -9.67 18.15
CA LEU A 190 1.13 -10.39 18.05
C LEU A 190 1.32 -11.89 17.75
N ASP A 191 2.37 -12.24 17.01
CA ASP A 191 2.74 -13.62 16.69
C ASP A 191 3.47 -14.32 17.86
N SER A 192 3.87 -13.57 18.90
CA SER A 192 4.43 -14.12 20.14
C SER A 192 3.33 -14.52 21.14
N ASP A 193 3.72 -15.13 22.27
CA ASP A 193 2.79 -15.41 23.35
C ASP A 193 2.16 -14.11 23.86
N LEU A 194 0.83 -14.02 23.82
CA LEU A 194 0.07 -12.85 24.28
C LEU A 194 -0.03 -12.79 25.81
N THR A 195 1.13 -12.63 26.46
CA THR A 195 1.22 -12.40 27.90
C THR A 195 0.68 -11.01 28.27
N GLN A 196 0.43 -10.76 29.55
CA GLN A 196 0.04 -9.42 30.01
C GLN A 196 1.11 -8.36 29.67
N GLU A 197 2.39 -8.75 29.70
CA GLU A 197 3.49 -7.86 29.34
C GLU A 197 3.48 -7.53 27.83
N THR A 198 3.30 -8.53 26.96
CA THR A 198 3.18 -8.35 25.51
C THR A 198 1.98 -7.44 25.16
N ILE A 199 0.83 -7.68 25.79
CA ILE A 199 -0.37 -6.84 25.59
C ILE A 199 -0.10 -5.41 26.05
N ALA A 200 0.60 -5.17 27.16
CA ALA A 200 0.95 -3.83 27.61
C ALA A 200 1.90 -3.12 26.64
N GLN A 201 2.90 -3.85 26.10
CA GLN A 201 3.81 -3.31 25.09
C GLN A 201 3.06 -2.89 23.81
N ILE A 202 2.16 -3.74 23.30
CA ILE A 202 1.35 -3.43 22.12
C ILE A 202 0.42 -2.25 22.41
N SER A 203 -0.22 -2.22 23.58
CA SER A 203 -1.13 -1.13 24.00
C SER A 203 -0.44 0.23 24.02
N ALA A 204 0.85 0.26 24.38
CA ALA A 204 1.65 1.50 24.37
C ALA A 204 1.98 2.03 22.96
N GLN A 205 1.74 1.22 21.91
CA GLN A 205 2.02 1.58 20.51
C GLN A 205 0.76 2.02 19.74
N VAL A 206 -0.40 2.00 20.37
CA VAL A 206 -1.67 2.45 19.78
C VAL A 206 -2.19 3.69 20.53
N PRO A 207 -2.95 4.58 19.86
CA PRO A 207 -3.55 5.76 20.52
C PRO A 207 -4.41 5.35 21.73
N ASP A 208 -4.36 6.16 22.79
CA ASP A 208 -5.08 5.91 24.05
C ASP A 208 -6.59 5.72 23.83
N GLU A 209 -7.17 6.46 22.86
CA GLU A 209 -8.59 6.40 22.50
C GLU A 209 -9.06 5.03 22.03
N VAL A 210 -8.15 4.22 21.52
CA VAL A 210 -8.47 2.89 20.97
C VAL A 210 -7.79 1.74 21.69
N SER A 211 -6.88 2.01 22.63
CA SER A 211 -6.09 0.99 23.32
C SER A 211 -6.97 -0.05 24.03
N SER A 212 -7.94 0.36 24.83
CA SER A 212 -8.86 -0.55 25.53
C SER A 212 -9.73 -1.37 24.55
N PHE A 213 -10.21 -0.73 23.49
CA PHE A 213 -10.98 -1.41 22.43
C PHE A 213 -10.14 -2.45 21.70
N PHE A 214 -8.90 -2.09 21.35
CA PHE A 214 -7.96 -2.98 20.66
C PHE A 214 -7.67 -4.22 21.52
N VAL A 215 -7.31 -4.06 22.81
CA VAL A 215 -7.04 -5.15 23.72
C VAL A 215 -8.26 -6.05 23.91
N SER A 216 -9.45 -5.48 24.11
CA SER A 216 -10.66 -6.28 24.23
C SER A 216 -11.02 -7.04 22.97
N SER A 217 -10.79 -6.44 21.80
CA SER A 217 -10.98 -7.10 20.50
C SER A 217 -10.01 -8.27 20.32
N LEU A 218 -8.75 -8.07 20.66
CA LEU A 218 -7.72 -9.11 20.60
C LEU A 218 -8.04 -10.29 21.51
N GLN A 219 -8.50 -10.03 22.74
CA GLN A 219 -8.86 -11.06 23.70
C GLN A 219 -10.13 -11.85 23.30
N ASN A 220 -11.13 -11.17 22.70
CA ASN A 220 -12.39 -11.79 22.35
C ASN A 220 -12.40 -12.47 20.97
N ASN A 221 -11.69 -11.90 20.00
CA ASN A 221 -11.75 -12.31 18.60
C ASN A 221 -10.45 -12.95 18.11
N GLY A 222 -9.37 -12.84 18.88
CA GLY A 222 -8.06 -13.29 18.47
C GLY A 222 -7.42 -12.38 17.42
N TYR A 223 -6.36 -12.87 16.83
CA TYR A 223 -5.57 -12.24 15.78
C TYR A 223 -5.46 -13.19 14.58
N LEU A 224 -5.67 -12.67 13.40
CA LEU A 224 -5.48 -13.41 12.15
C LEU A 224 -4.02 -13.25 11.70
N ASN A 225 -3.27 -14.33 11.74
CA ASN A 225 -1.91 -14.43 11.21
C ASN A 225 -1.88 -15.10 9.82
N GLU A 226 -0.69 -15.21 9.22
CA GLU A 226 -0.53 -15.80 7.89
C GLU A 226 -0.82 -17.31 7.87
N GLU A 227 -0.77 -18.02 9.00
CA GLU A 227 -1.04 -19.47 9.11
C GLU A 227 -2.45 -19.85 8.68
N VAL A 228 -3.41 -18.91 8.83
CA VAL A 228 -4.78 -19.10 8.33
C VAL A 228 -4.81 -19.34 6.79
N LEU A 229 -3.77 -18.91 6.09
CA LEU A 229 -3.67 -19.08 4.64
C LEU A 229 -3.03 -20.41 4.24
N ASP A 230 -2.40 -21.13 5.15
CA ASP A 230 -1.62 -22.34 4.85
C ASP A 230 -2.49 -23.45 4.25
N ASP A 231 -3.54 -23.85 4.93
CA ASP A 231 -4.45 -24.88 4.45
C ASP A 231 -5.18 -24.47 3.17
N LEU A 232 -5.55 -23.19 3.08
CA LEU A 232 -6.20 -22.63 1.87
C LEU A 232 -5.27 -22.67 0.67
N LEU A 233 -3.99 -22.33 0.87
CA LEU A 233 -2.98 -22.41 -0.18
C LEU A 233 -2.75 -23.84 -0.63
N ILE A 234 -2.50 -24.77 0.33
CA ILE A 234 -2.25 -26.18 0.05
C ILE A 234 -3.44 -26.76 -0.72
N TYR A 235 -4.66 -26.56 -0.24
CA TYR A 235 -5.87 -26.99 -0.94
C TYR A 235 -5.91 -26.44 -2.38
N ARG A 236 -5.62 -25.14 -2.55
CA ARG A 236 -5.68 -24.49 -3.85
C ARG A 236 -4.68 -25.07 -4.85
N ILE A 237 -3.43 -25.24 -4.46
CA ILE A 237 -2.36 -25.72 -5.36
C ILE A 237 -2.43 -27.23 -5.66
N MET A 238 -3.00 -28.02 -4.76
CA MET A 238 -3.12 -29.48 -4.95
C MET A 238 -4.11 -29.83 -6.09
N TYR A 239 -5.14 -29.02 -6.30
CA TYR A 239 -6.15 -29.22 -7.33
C TYR A 239 -5.96 -28.35 -8.57
N ALA A 240 -4.94 -27.50 -8.60
CA ALA A 240 -4.64 -26.62 -9.72
C ALA A 240 -3.67 -27.26 -10.72
N ASP A 241 -3.73 -26.79 -11.94
CA ASP A 241 -2.68 -26.91 -12.95
C ASP A 241 -2.07 -25.52 -13.25
N ALA A 242 -0.99 -25.49 -14.03
CA ALA A 242 -0.27 -24.25 -14.33
C ALA A 242 -1.15 -23.29 -15.17
N GLU A 243 -1.99 -23.80 -16.04
CA GLU A 243 -2.89 -22.99 -16.87
C GLU A 243 -3.91 -22.26 -16.01
N SER A 244 -4.57 -22.95 -15.09
CA SER A 244 -5.54 -22.35 -14.15
C SER A 244 -4.92 -21.33 -13.20
N LEU A 245 -3.70 -21.61 -12.69
CA LEU A 245 -2.99 -20.68 -11.81
C LEU A 245 -2.57 -19.40 -12.55
N SER A 246 -2.15 -19.52 -13.82
CA SER A 246 -1.71 -18.36 -14.61
C SER A 246 -2.81 -17.34 -14.92
N GLN A 247 -4.08 -17.68 -14.66
CA GLN A 247 -5.22 -16.77 -14.81
C GLN A 247 -5.33 -15.76 -13.67
N TYR A 248 -4.65 -16.00 -12.55
CA TYR A 248 -4.72 -15.10 -11.38
C TYR A 248 -3.72 -13.96 -11.49
N LEU A 249 -4.10 -12.84 -10.90
CA LEU A 249 -3.29 -11.62 -10.89
C LEU A 249 -1.90 -11.91 -10.30
N ASP A 250 -0.86 -11.32 -10.85
CA ASP A 250 0.56 -11.49 -10.48
C ASP A 250 1.14 -12.92 -10.71
N VAL A 251 0.36 -13.90 -11.15
CA VAL A 251 0.83 -15.26 -11.45
C VAL A 251 1.21 -15.32 -12.93
N SER A 252 2.51 -15.22 -13.23
CA SER A 252 3.02 -15.48 -14.58
C SER A 252 3.04 -16.99 -14.88
N GLY A 253 3.07 -17.37 -16.18
CA GLY A 253 3.19 -18.77 -16.58
C GLY A 253 4.38 -19.47 -15.93
N ASP A 254 5.55 -18.83 -15.92
CA ASP A 254 6.77 -19.38 -15.28
C ASP A 254 6.59 -19.56 -13.75
N LEU A 255 5.89 -18.64 -13.09
CA LEU A 255 5.59 -18.80 -11.67
C LEU A 255 4.57 -19.92 -11.44
N ALA A 256 3.55 -20.05 -12.28
CA ALA A 256 2.57 -21.11 -12.21
C ALA A 256 3.23 -22.50 -12.35
N GLU A 257 4.06 -22.69 -13.38
CA GLU A 257 4.85 -23.92 -13.56
C GLU A 257 5.73 -24.22 -12.34
N ARG A 258 6.41 -23.21 -11.80
CA ARG A 258 7.26 -23.36 -10.61
C ARG A 258 6.45 -23.77 -9.39
N ILE A 259 5.27 -23.18 -9.16
CA ILE A 259 4.36 -23.57 -8.06
C ILE A 259 3.99 -25.04 -8.20
N ILE A 260 3.57 -25.50 -9.40
CA ILE A 260 3.17 -26.89 -9.62
C ILE A 260 4.34 -27.86 -9.41
N ASN A 261 5.54 -27.50 -9.88
CA ASN A 261 6.73 -28.35 -9.72
C ASN A 261 7.16 -28.48 -8.27
N CYS A 262 7.00 -27.43 -7.46
CA CYS A 262 7.37 -27.42 -6.04
C CYS A 262 6.20 -27.78 -5.08
N ARG A 263 4.99 -28.08 -5.58
CA ARG A 263 3.77 -28.18 -4.74
C ARG A 263 3.89 -29.20 -3.60
N ASN A 264 4.64 -30.28 -3.77
CA ASN A 264 4.84 -31.28 -2.73
C ASN A 264 5.85 -30.86 -1.63
N GLU A 265 6.59 -29.78 -1.87
CA GLU A 265 7.53 -29.19 -0.91
C GLU A 265 6.91 -28.00 -0.14
N ILE A 266 5.75 -27.53 -0.59
CA ILE A 266 5.05 -26.41 0.03
C ILE A 266 4.31 -26.88 1.27
N SER A 267 4.64 -26.32 2.43
CA SER A 267 4.05 -26.63 3.73
C SER A 267 3.23 -25.48 4.33
N GLY A 268 3.29 -24.26 3.74
CA GLY A 268 2.55 -23.09 4.19
C GLY A 268 2.83 -21.86 3.34
N PHE A 269 2.11 -20.79 3.59
CA PHE A 269 2.10 -19.56 2.79
C PHE A 269 3.47 -18.83 2.81
N THR A 270 4.01 -18.57 3.98
CA THR A 270 5.29 -17.90 4.17
C THR A 270 6.46 -18.74 3.65
N GLN A 271 6.43 -20.05 3.92
CA GLN A 271 7.44 -20.99 3.41
C GLN A 271 7.41 -21.08 1.89
N ALA A 272 6.22 -21.15 1.28
CA ALA A 272 6.05 -21.14 -0.18
C ALA A 272 6.63 -19.87 -0.82
N ALA A 273 6.38 -18.70 -0.24
CA ALA A 273 6.91 -17.46 -0.74
C ALA A 273 8.45 -17.44 -0.74
N SER A 274 9.07 -18.03 0.28
CA SER A 274 10.54 -18.15 0.37
C SER A 274 11.10 -19.17 -0.61
N LEU A 275 10.44 -20.33 -0.77
CA LEU A 275 10.83 -21.41 -1.70
C LEU A 275 10.79 -20.97 -3.16
N LEU A 276 9.76 -20.20 -3.53
CA LEU A 276 9.51 -19.78 -4.90
C LEU A 276 10.32 -18.54 -5.32
N LYS A 277 10.98 -17.85 -4.37
CA LYS A 277 11.75 -16.62 -4.61
C LYS A 277 12.87 -16.81 -5.63
N THR A 278 13.06 -15.80 -6.50
CA THR A 278 14.16 -15.70 -7.45
C THR A 278 14.78 -14.30 -7.45
N LYS A 279 15.80 -14.06 -8.27
CA LYS A 279 16.36 -12.70 -8.46
C LYS A 279 15.33 -11.72 -9.05
N GLU A 280 14.41 -12.22 -9.89
CA GLU A 280 13.41 -11.43 -10.62
C GLU A 280 12.07 -11.38 -9.88
N LEU A 281 11.75 -12.40 -9.08
CA LEU A 281 10.53 -12.51 -8.31
C LEU A 281 10.83 -12.27 -6.83
N THR A 282 10.49 -11.07 -6.35
CA THR A 282 10.62 -10.73 -4.93
C THR A 282 9.63 -11.50 -4.08
N GLN A 283 9.96 -11.72 -2.80
CA GLN A 283 9.08 -12.41 -1.86
C GLN A 283 7.68 -11.78 -1.80
N THR A 284 7.61 -10.44 -1.71
CA THR A 284 6.32 -9.73 -1.65
C THR A 284 5.49 -9.90 -2.92
N ARG A 285 6.12 -10.02 -4.11
CA ARG A 285 5.40 -10.32 -5.35
C ARG A 285 4.83 -11.73 -5.34
N ILE A 286 5.58 -12.69 -4.83
CA ILE A 286 5.11 -14.08 -4.71
C ILE A 286 3.98 -14.17 -3.68
N GLN A 287 4.10 -13.53 -2.51
CA GLN A 287 3.03 -13.47 -1.52
C GLN A 287 1.74 -12.94 -2.12
N ARG A 288 1.80 -11.84 -2.90
CA ARG A 288 0.61 -11.33 -3.61
C ARG A 288 0.05 -12.35 -4.60
N ALA A 289 0.90 -12.97 -5.42
CA ALA A 289 0.46 -13.96 -6.39
C ALA A 289 -0.23 -15.17 -5.73
N LEU A 290 0.33 -15.68 -4.63
CA LEU A 290 -0.27 -16.76 -3.87
C LEU A 290 -1.60 -16.35 -3.24
N LEU A 291 -1.68 -15.14 -2.67
CA LEU A 291 -2.91 -14.59 -2.11
C LEU A 291 -3.98 -14.41 -3.19
N HIS A 292 -3.61 -13.90 -4.36
CA HIS A 292 -4.54 -13.77 -5.50
C HIS A 292 -5.03 -15.13 -6.00
N ALA A 293 -4.19 -16.17 -5.96
CA ALA A 293 -4.61 -17.53 -6.29
C ALA A 293 -5.60 -18.09 -5.26
N ILE A 294 -5.37 -17.85 -3.96
CA ILE A 294 -6.30 -18.25 -2.87
C ILE A 294 -7.65 -17.54 -3.05
N LEU A 295 -7.65 -16.22 -3.21
CA LEU A 295 -8.83 -15.38 -3.32
C LEU A 295 -9.47 -15.39 -4.72
N GLN A 296 -8.86 -16.09 -5.69
CA GLN A 296 -9.29 -16.18 -7.07
C GLN A 296 -9.37 -14.82 -7.81
N ILE A 297 -8.51 -13.88 -7.41
CA ILE A 297 -8.44 -12.55 -8.02
C ILE A 297 -7.72 -12.67 -9.38
N ARG A 298 -8.43 -12.34 -10.46
CA ARG A 298 -7.88 -12.43 -11.83
C ARG A 298 -7.37 -11.10 -12.36
N LYS A 299 -7.92 -9.99 -11.87
CA LYS A 299 -7.59 -8.65 -12.37
C LYS A 299 -7.82 -7.59 -11.30
N ALA A 300 -6.88 -6.66 -11.16
CA ALA A 300 -7.11 -5.43 -10.43
C ALA A 300 -7.75 -4.39 -11.37
N PRO A 301 -8.87 -3.76 -11.00
CA PRO A 301 -9.44 -2.69 -11.80
C PRO A 301 -8.55 -1.44 -11.73
N LEU A 302 -8.47 -0.70 -12.84
CA LEU A 302 -7.76 0.59 -12.87
C LEU A 302 -8.52 1.68 -12.11
N THR A 303 -9.86 1.56 -12.05
CA THR A 303 -10.73 2.50 -11.35
C THR A 303 -11.75 1.73 -10.52
N VAL A 304 -12.10 2.26 -9.36
CA VAL A 304 -13.10 1.67 -8.47
C VAL A 304 -14.46 2.30 -8.78
N PRO A 305 -15.49 1.52 -9.17
CA PRO A 305 -16.75 2.06 -9.67
C PRO A 305 -17.77 2.36 -8.57
N TYR A 306 -17.44 2.25 -7.29
CA TYR A 306 -18.33 2.54 -6.17
C TYR A 306 -17.53 2.97 -4.92
N ALA A 307 -18.21 3.56 -3.94
CA ALA A 307 -17.66 3.84 -2.63
C ALA A 307 -18.46 3.09 -1.55
N ARG A 308 -17.88 2.04 -0.96
CA ARG A 308 -18.51 1.29 0.14
C ARG A 308 -18.16 1.90 1.48
N VAL A 309 -19.18 2.26 2.25
CA VAL A 309 -19.03 2.86 3.58
C VAL A 309 -18.92 1.75 4.63
N LEU A 310 -17.79 1.67 5.32
CA LEU A 310 -17.56 0.77 6.45
C LEU A 310 -18.01 1.37 7.79
N GLY A 311 -18.07 2.70 7.87
CA GLY A 311 -18.54 3.41 9.05
C GLY A 311 -18.38 4.92 8.92
N PHE A 312 -19.11 5.65 9.74
CA PHE A 312 -19.04 7.11 9.84
C PHE A 312 -19.48 7.58 11.22
N ARG A 313 -18.99 8.76 11.65
CA ARG A 313 -19.46 9.40 12.88
C ARG A 313 -20.81 10.09 12.63
N LYS A 314 -21.69 10.10 13.63
CA LYS A 314 -23.02 10.74 13.51
C LYS A 314 -22.92 12.23 13.18
N GLU A 315 -21.94 12.90 13.76
CA GLU A 315 -21.64 14.32 13.56
C GLU A 315 -21.25 14.61 12.09
N SER A 316 -20.71 13.63 11.39
CA SER A 316 -20.28 13.73 9.99
C SER A 316 -21.40 13.43 8.98
N SER A 317 -22.66 13.31 9.42
CA SER A 317 -23.82 13.13 8.52
C SER A 317 -23.93 14.21 7.43
N PRO A 318 -23.57 15.49 7.66
CA PRO A 318 -23.55 16.51 6.61
C PRO A 318 -22.55 16.16 5.49
N LEU A 319 -21.36 15.60 5.83
CA LEU A 319 -20.37 15.16 4.85
C LEU A 319 -20.94 14.08 3.92
N LEU A 320 -21.64 13.08 4.47
CA LEU A 320 -22.28 12.04 3.64
C LEU A 320 -23.33 12.61 2.67
N LYS A 321 -24.06 13.64 3.10
CA LYS A 321 -25.03 14.32 2.21
C LYS A 321 -24.32 15.07 1.09
N GLU A 322 -23.20 15.72 1.41
CA GLU A 322 -22.38 16.45 0.45
C GLU A 322 -21.76 15.50 -0.57
N ILE A 323 -21.20 14.38 -0.12
CA ILE A 323 -20.68 13.33 -1.00
C ILE A 323 -21.79 12.79 -1.92
N LYS A 324 -22.95 12.41 -1.38
CA LYS A 324 -24.07 11.90 -2.20
C LYS A 324 -24.55 12.87 -3.26
N LYS A 325 -24.42 14.18 -3.01
CA LYS A 325 -24.84 15.23 -3.96
C LYS A 325 -23.83 15.41 -5.10
N ASN A 326 -22.54 15.30 -4.81
CA ASN A 326 -21.45 15.66 -5.75
C ASN A 326 -20.77 14.43 -6.37
N SER A 327 -20.82 13.26 -5.72
CA SER A 327 -20.12 12.05 -6.17
C SER A 327 -20.62 11.55 -7.52
N ALA A 328 -19.70 11.23 -8.40
CA ALA A 328 -19.95 10.47 -9.62
C ALA A 328 -20.13 8.95 -9.33
N LEU A 329 -19.70 8.50 -8.14
CA LEU A 329 -19.75 7.09 -7.76
C LEU A 329 -20.97 6.81 -6.90
N PRO A 330 -21.65 5.65 -7.10
CA PRO A 330 -22.67 5.17 -6.17
C PRO A 330 -22.07 4.88 -4.80
N MET A 331 -22.75 5.33 -3.75
CA MET A 331 -22.34 5.08 -2.35
C MET A 331 -23.13 3.91 -1.77
N LEU A 332 -22.43 2.84 -1.43
CA LEU A 332 -22.97 1.67 -0.77
C LEU A 332 -22.86 1.83 0.74
N THR A 333 -23.98 2.15 1.39
CA THR A 333 -24.09 2.15 2.86
C THR A 333 -24.63 0.84 3.41
N LYS A 334 -25.31 0.04 2.55
CA LYS A 334 -25.84 -1.30 2.85
C LYS A 334 -25.55 -2.20 1.67
N LEU A 335 -25.07 -3.41 1.91
CA LEU A 335 -24.82 -4.40 0.85
C LEU A 335 -26.10 -4.81 0.12
N ALA A 336 -27.24 -4.83 0.80
CA ALA A 336 -28.53 -5.15 0.20
C ALA A 336 -28.95 -4.20 -0.94
N ASP A 337 -28.39 -2.99 -0.99
CA ASP A 337 -28.69 -2.00 -2.03
C ASP A 337 -27.79 -2.17 -3.27
N ALA A 338 -26.82 -3.09 -3.25
CA ALA A 338 -25.81 -3.24 -4.31
C ALA A 338 -26.45 -3.56 -5.67
N ASP A 339 -27.42 -4.45 -5.70
CA ASP A 339 -28.09 -4.85 -6.95
C ASP A 339 -28.85 -3.70 -7.64
N ALA A 340 -29.33 -2.74 -6.85
CA ALA A 340 -30.02 -1.57 -7.36
C ALA A 340 -29.10 -0.43 -7.76
N LEU A 341 -27.91 -0.34 -7.14
CA LEU A 341 -26.99 0.80 -7.28
C LEU A 341 -25.83 0.53 -8.23
N LEU A 342 -25.39 -0.72 -8.38
CA LEU A 342 -24.21 -1.07 -9.14
C LEU A 342 -24.56 -1.67 -10.50
N ASP A 343 -23.72 -1.34 -11.49
CA ASP A 343 -23.67 -2.05 -12.76
C ASP A 343 -23.00 -3.43 -12.59
N GLU A 344 -22.96 -4.22 -13.65
CA GLU A 344 -22.37 -5.57 -13.63
C GLU A 344 -20.86 -5.55 -13.26
N SER A 345 -20.13 -4.50 -13.64
CA SER A 345 -18.72 -4.35 -13.26
C SER A 345 -18.57 -4.11 -11.77
N GLY A 346 -19.40 -3.23 -11.20
CA GLY A 346 -19.41 -2.95 -9.76
C GLY A 346 -19.83 -4.15 -8.93
N LYS A 347 -20.86 -4.88 -9.36
CA LYS A 347 -21.32 -6.11 -8.69
C LYS A 347 -20.23 -7.19 -8.68
N ARG A 348 -19.58 -7.39 -9.82
CA ARG A 348 -18.46 -8.33 -9.92
C ARG A 348 -17.34 -7.97 -8.97
N LEU A 349 -16.91 -6.71 -8.96
CA LEU A 349 -15.85 -6.25 -8.07
C LEU A 349 -16.23 -6.37 -6.59
N LEU A 350 -17.49 -6.15 -6.25
CA LEU A 350 -18.00 -6.29 -4.87
C LEU A 350 -18.04 -7.76 -4.42
N SER A 351 -18.21 -8.71 -5.35
CA SER A 351 -18.28 -10.15 -5.06
C SER A 351 -16.89 -10.83 -4.97
N GLU A 352 -15.85 -10.19 -5.47
CA GLU A 352 -14.44 -10.60 -5.29
C GLU A 352 -13.99 -10.35 -3.86
#